data_05431e222c84c97edf6ef0ebb6661820
#
_entry.id   05431e222c84c97edf6ef0ebb6661820
#
_cell.length_a   1.000
_cell.length_b   1.000
_cell.length_c   1.000
_cell.angle_alpha   90.00
_cell.angle_beta   90.00
_cell.angle_gamma   90.00
#
_symmetry.space_group_name_H-M   'P 1'
#
loop_
_entity.id
_entity.type
_entity.pdbx_description
1 polymer ?
#
loop_
_entity_poly.entity_id
_entity_poly.type
_entity_poly.pdbx_seq_one_letter_code
_entity_poly.pdbx_strand_id
1 'polypeptide(L)'
;MAGDQTFKAVLNDTNPKAKGRSFSIDISGTGYNHFLGKSIGDTVDGMFVGEGDKTLTGYTLEITGGSDTTGRAMRPDLDGGGVKSVLVSPGVGYKGKRYVDKNGKIYRYKYDGIRRRRNLRGNVISQNTRQINLKVVDYGKRPLGVIFGLELSLIHI
;
A
#
# COMPACT_ATOMS: atom_id res chain seq x y z
N MET A 1 -0.82 26.21 8.08
CA MET A 1 0.42 25.63 7.58
C MET A 1 0.09 24.39 6.77
N ALA A 2 0.47 24.38 5.53
CA ALA A 2 0.39 23.15 4.77
C ALA A 2 1.37 22.18 5.40
N GLY A 3 0.88 21.17 6.09
CA GLY A 3 1.74 20.10 6.56
C GLY A 3 2.43 19.45 5.36
N ASP A 4 3.64 18.95 5.56
CA ASP A 4 4.37 18.27 4.49
C ASP A 4 3.50 17.16 3.93
N GLN A 5 3.18 17.28 2.65
CA GLN A 5 2.37 16.28 1.98
C GLN A 5 3.26 15.09 1.66
N THR A 6 3.04 13.99 2.35
CA THR A 6 3.81 12.77 2.17
C THR A 6 2.90 11.56 2.07
N PHE A 7 3.35 10.55 1.32
CA PHE A 7 2.77 9.22 1.35
C PHE A 7 3.72 8.29 2.07
N LYS A 8 3.16 7.33 2.79
CA LYS A 8 3.93 6.23 3.34
C LYS A 8 3.80 5.04 2.40
N ALA A 9 4.87 4.68 1.75
CA ALA A 9 4.90 3.52 0.87
C ALA A 9 5.33 2.27 1.62
N VAL A 10 4.63 1.18 1.39
CA VAL A 10 5.03 -0.15 1.82
C VAL A 10 5.42 -0.92 0.57
N LEU A 11 6.71 -1.21 0.44
CA LEU A 11 7.23 -1.95 -0.68
C LEU A 11 7.31 -3.44 -0.32
N ASN A 12 6.62 -4.26 -1.11
CA ASN A 12 6.61 -5.69 -0.93
C ASN A 12 7.55 -6.34 -1.94
N ASP A 13 8.52 -7.10 -1.44
CA ASP A 13 9.41 -7.89 -2.27
C ASP A 13 8.78 -9.26 -2.47
N THR A 14 8.28 -9.50 -3.67
CA THR A 14 7.57 -10.72 -4.02
C THR A 14 8.47 -11.83 -4.54
N ASN A 15 9.79 -11.64 -4.52
CA ASN A 15 10.73 -12.67 -4.93
C ASN A 15 10.65 -13.86 -3.97
N PRO A 16 10.41 -15.08 -4.48
CA PRO A 16 10.38 -16.27 -3.61
C PRO A 16 11.64 -16.47 -2.77
N LYS A 17 12.80 -16.03 -3.26
CA LYS A 17 14.06 -16.11 -2.55
C LYS A 17 14.15 -15.13 -1.37
N ALA A 18 13.36 -14.08 -1.39
CA ALA A 18 13.36 -13.04 -0.36
C ALA A 18 12.49 -13.36 0.85
N LYS A 19 11.77 -14.47 0.82
CA LYS A 19 10.91 -14.95 1.93
C LYS A 19 9.88 -13.93 2.41
N GLY A 20 9.32 -13.13 1.50
CA GLY A 20 8.22 -12.22 1.81
C GLY A 20 8.61 -11.00 2.63
N ARG A 21 9.69 -10.32 2.28
CA ARG A 21 10.11 -9.08 2.94
C ARG A 21 9.29 -7.89 2.51
N SER A 22 9.08 -6.95 3.44
CA SER A 22 8.41 -5.67 3.18
C SER A 22 9.19 -4.53 3.83
N PHE A 23 9.21 -3.39 3.16
CA PHE A 23 9.95 -2.21 3.61
C PHE A 23 9.03 -0.99 3.60
N SER A 24 9.21 -0.09 4.56
CA SER A 24 8.47 1.18 4.62
C SER A 24 9.36 2.32 4.16
N ILE A 25 8.84 3.17 3.30
CA ILE A 25 9.53 4.35 2.76
C ILE A 25 8.55 5.51 2.73
N ASP A 26 9.04 6.71 3.04
CA ASP A 26 8.26 7.93 2.87
C ASP A 26 8.49 8.52 1.48
N ILE A 27 7.41 8.95 0.84
CA ILE A 27 7.43 9.60 -0.47
C ILE A 27 7.02 11.05 -0.29
N SER A 28 7.89 11.97 -0.69
CA SER A 28 7.65 13.41 -0.56
C SER A 28 8.13 14.17 -1.81
N GLY A 29 7.81 15.44 -1.88
CA GLY A 29 8.29 16.34 -2.94
C GLY A 29 7.84 15.90 -4.34
N THR A 30 8.81 15.73 -5.25
CA THR A 30 8.53 15.32 -6.63
C THR A 30 7.87 13.96 -6.70
N GLY A 31 8.27 13.03 -5.85
CA GLY A 31 7.66 11.70 -5.77
C GLY A 31 6.19 11.78 -5.39
N TYR A 32 5.85 12.61 -4.41
CA TYR A 32 4.46 12.84 -4.02
C TYR A 32 3.62 13.31 -5.23
N ASN A 33 4.11 14.31 -5.95
CA ASN A 33 3.41 14.84 -7.12
C ASN A 33 3.27 13.82 -8.24
N HIS A 34 4.27 12.96 -8.41
CA HIS A 34 4.23 11.91 -9.43
C HIS A 34 3.16 10.85 -9.13
N PHE A 35 2.97 10.51 -7.86
CA PHE A 35 1.98 9.51 -7.48
C PHE A 35 0.54 10.03 -7.50
N LEU A 36 0.33 11.34 -7.36
CA LEU A 36 -1.03 11.90 -7.43
C LEU A 36 -1.68 11.60 -8.78
N GLY A 37 -2.88 11.07 -8.75
CA GLY A 37 -3.63 10.70 -9.96
C GLY A 37 -3.31 9.33 -10.53
N LYS A 38 -2.33 8.63 -9.98
CA LYS A 38 -2.04 7.23 -10.36
C LYS A 38 -3.11 6.31 -9.77
N SER A 39 -3.37 5.21 -10.44
CA SER A 39 -4.38 4.24 -10.03
C SER A 39 -3.76 2.92 -9.61
N ILE A 40 -4.53 2.11 -8.89
CA ILE A 40 -4.15 0.73 -8.59
C ILE A 40 -3.94 -0.03 -9.91
N GLY A 41 -2.83 -0.73 -10.03
CA GLY A 41 -2.43 -1.43 -11.23
C GLY A 41 -1.45 -0.66 -12.12
N ASP A 42 -1.27 0.64 -11.88
CA ASP A 42 -0.29 1.43 -12.64
C ASP A 42 1.12 1.08 -12.18
N THR A 43 2.06 1.17 -13.13
CA THR A 43 3.47 1.00 -12.84
C THR A 43 4.16 2.35 -12.70
N VAL A 44 5.12 2.44 -11.79
CA VAL A 44 5.90 3.64 -11.54
C VAL A 44 7.38 3.31 -11.51
N ASP A 45 8.20 4.30 -11.88
CA ASP A 45 9.65 4.15 -11.79
C ASP A 45 10.09 4.35 -10.34
N GLY A 46 10.98 3.49 -9.87
CA GLY A 46 11.48 3.55 -8.50
C GLY A 46 12.29 4.79 -8.17
N MET A 47 12.70 5.58 -9.16
CA MET A 47 13.37 6.85 -8.91
C MET A 47 12.52 7.85 -8.14
N PHE A 48 11.20 7.71 -8.17
CA PHE A 48 10.27 8.58 -7.43
C PHE A 48 10.00 8.07 -6.01
N VAL A 49 10.57 6.95 -5.63
CA VAL A 49 10.38 6.33 -4.31
C VAL A 49 11.70 6.38 -3.55
N GLY A 50 11.65 6.95 -2.36
CA GLY A 50 12.82 7.10 -1.50
C GLY A 50 13.58 8.40 -1.75
N GLU A 51 14.50 8.69 -0.86
CA GLU A 51 15.33 9.90 -0.92
C GLU A 51 16.80 9.54 -0.74
N GLY A 52 17.67 10.24 -1.44
CA GLY A 52 19.11 10.06 -1.33
C GLY A 52 19.56 8.64 -1.65
N ASP A 53 20.27 8.03 -0.70
CA ASP A 53 20.82 6.67 -0.89
C ASP A 53 19.75 5.57 -0.86
N LYS A 54 18.54 5.89 -0.41
CA LYS A 54 17.42 4.94 -0.35
C LYS A 54 16.52 5.01 -1.57
N THR A 55 16.93 5.72 -2.60
CA THR A 55 16.17 5.79 -3.85
C THR A 55 16.23 4.47 -4.59
N LEU A 56 15.07 4.02 -5.09
CA LEU A 56 14.95 2.74 -5.79
C LEU A 56 15.20 2.88 -7.29
N THR A 57 16.29 3.55 -7.66
CA THR A 57 16.65 3.76 -9.07
C THR A 57 16.85 2.44 -9.79
N GLY A 58 16.25 2.28 -10.95
CA GLY A 58 16.31 1.07 -11.75
C GLY A 58 15.23 0.04 -11.44
N TYR A 59 14.44 0.26 -10.38
CA TYR A 59 13.31 -0.59 -10.05
C TYR A 59 12.06 -0.13 -10.76
N THR A 60 11.22 -1.05 -11.17
CA THR A 60 9.87 -0.78 -11.65
C THR A 60 8.89 -1.36 -10.63
N LEU A 61 7.97 -0.52 -10.18
CA LEU A 61 7.05 -0.86 -9.11
C LEU A 61 5.62 -0.78 -9.61
N GLU A 62 4.75 -1.64 -9.08
CA GLU A 62 3.33 -1.61 -9.37
C GLU A 62 2.54 -1.23 -8.12
N ILE A 63 1.56 -0.34 -8.27
CA ILE A 63 0.67 0.06 -7.19
C ILE A 63 -0.37 -1.05 -7.00
N THR A 64 -0.37 -1.68 -5.83
CA THR A 64 -1.27 -2.79 -5.53
C THR A 64 -2.48 -2.39 -4.69
N GLY A 65 -2.39 -1.29 -3.97
CA GLY A 65 -3.46 -0.83 -3.11
C GLY A 65 -3.01 0.29 -2.20
N GLY A 66 -3.79 0.55 -1.19
CA GLY A 66 -3.46 1.57 -0.19
C GLY A 66 -4.63 1.88 0.73
N SER A 67 -4.46 2.92 1.53
CA SER A 67 -5.49 3.42 2.43
C SER A 67 -5.37 4.93 2.61
N ASP A 68 -6.46 5.54 3.06
CA ASP A 68 -6.49 6.98 3.31
C ASP A 68 -6.04 7.33 4.74
N THR A 69 -6.09 8.62 5.08
CA THR A 69 -5.70 9.12 6.40
C THR A 69 -6.57 8.60 7.54
N THR A 70 -7.79 8.16 7.24
CA THR A 70 -8.71 7.61 8.23
C THR A 70 -8.74 6.07 8.23
N GLY A 71 -7.92 5.45 7.39
CA GLY A 71 -7.80 3.99 7.32
C GLY A 71 -8.76 3.30 6.36
N ARG A 72 -9.49 4.06 5.54
CA ARG A 72 -10.38 3.47 4.53
C ARG A 72 -9.55 2.88 3.41
N ALA A 73 -9.80 1.61 3.07
CA ALA A 73 -9.06 0.93 2.02
C ALA A 73 -9.41 1.45 0.63
N MET A 74 -8.41 1.50 -0.25
CA MET A 74 -8.62 1.72 -1.68
C MET A 74 -9.02 0.39 -2.32
N ARG A 75 -9.99 0.45 -3.20
CA ARG A 75 -10.51 -0.74 -3.88
C ARG A 75 -10.35 -0.60 -5.40
N PRO A 76 -9.77 -1.61 -6.08
CA PRO A 76 -9.46 -1.50 -7.51
C PRO A 76 -10.70 -1.43 -8.41
N ASP A 77 -11.84 -1.94 -7.97
CA ASP A 77 -13.07 -1.93 -8.73
C ASP A 77 -13.93 -0.67 -8.53
N LEU A 78 -13.50 0.26 -7.69
CA LEU A 78 -14.17 1.55 -7.50
C LEU A 78 -13.38 2.64 -8.23
N ASP A 79 -14.02 3.33 -9.16
CA ASP A 79 -13.38 4.41 -9.90
C ASP A 79 -13.25 5.69 -9.08
N GLY A 80 -12.19 6.42 -9.32
CA GLY A 80 -11.96 7.74 -8.75
C GLY A 80 -11.20 7.73 -7.42
N GLY A 81 -11.03 8.89 -6.83
CA GLY A 81 -10.30 9.09 -5.58
C GLY A 81 -11.18 9.36 -4.36
N GLY A 82 -12.49 9.40 -4.54
CA GLY A 82 -13.42 9.74 -3.47
C GLY A 82 -13.85 8.54 -2.63
N VAL A 83 -14.55 8.85 -1.53
CA VAL A 83 -15.15 7.85 -0.66
C VAL A 83 -16.53 7.47 -1.20
N LYS A 84 -16.78 6.17 -1.30
CA LYS A 84 -18.09 5.64 -1.68
C LYS A 84 -18.54 4.60 -0.66
N SER A 85 -19.85 4.62 -0.35
CA SER A 85 -20.46 3.59 0.49
C SER A 85 -20.92 2.44 -0.40
N VAL A 86 -20.33 1.27 -0.24
CA VAL A 86 -20.58 0.11 -1.10
C VAL A 86 -20.95 -1.09 -0.29
N LEU A 87 -21.88 -1.88 -0.82
CA LEU A 87 -22.22 -3.17 -0.22
C LEU A 87 -21.20 -4.20 -0.71
N VAL A 88 -20.39 -4.71 0.19
CA VAL A 88 -19.28 -5.62 -0.15
C VAL A 88 -19.41 -6.96 0.54
N SER A 89 -18.96 -7.99 -0.16
CA SER A 89 -18.71 -9.31 0.38
C SER A 89 -17.27 -9.41 0.90
N PRO A 90 -16.88 -10.49 1.58
CA PRO A 90 -15.51 -10.62 2.07
C PRO A 90 -14.47 -10.42 0.97
N GLY A 91 -13.49 -9.60 1.24
CA GLY A 91 -12.43 -9.22 0.29
C GLY A 91 -11.74 -7.93 0.70
N VAL A 92 -11.27 -7.17 -0.29
CA VAL A 92 -10.58 -5.91 -0.05
C VAL A 92 -11.52 -4.93 0.67
N GLY A 93 -11.09 -4.47 1.84
CA GLY A 93 -11.83 -3.51 2.67
C GLY A 93 -12.85 -4.14 3.61
N TYR A 94 -13.09 -5.44 3.54
CA TYR A 94 -14.01 -6.14 4.45
C TYR A 94 -13.51 -7.55 4.76
N LYS A 95 -13.27 -7.83 6.03
CA LYS A 95 -12.77 -9.14 6.48
C LYS A 95 -13.84 -10.22 6.52
N GLY A 96 -15.11 -9.86 6.41
CA GLY A 96 -16.20 -10.84 6.41
C GLY A 96 -16.55 -11.40 7.77
N LYS A 97 -16.29 -10.65 8.85
CA LYS A 97 -16.60 -11.09 10.21
C LYS A 97 -17.62 -10.17 10.85
N ARG A 98 -18.63 -10.75 11.47
CA ARG A 98 -19.58 -10.03 12.32
C ARG A 98 -19.14 -10.18 13.77
N TYR A 99 -19.04 -9.04 14.47
CA TYR A 99 -18.68 -9.03 15.88
C TYR A 99 -19.93 -8.86 16.72
N VAL A 100 -20.11 -9.71 17.72
CA VAL A 100 -21.22 -9.63 18.66
C VAL A 100 -20.67 -9.66 20.07
N ASP A 101 -21.07 -8.67 20.90
CA ASP A 101 -20.69 -8.61 22.30
C ASP A 101 -21.77 -9.32 23.11
N LYS A 102 -21.39 -10.38 23.82
CA LYS A 102 -22.26 -11.10 24.77
C LYS A 102 -21.55 -11.19 26.12
N ASN A 103 -22.15 -10.56 27.14
CA ASN A 103 -21.62 -10.63 28.50
C ASN A 103 -20.14 -10.22 28.63
N GLY A 104 -19.72 -9.18 27.88
CA GLY A 104 -18.34 -8.70 27.90
C GLY A 104 -17.37 -9.48 27.04
N LYS A 105 -17.83 -10.55 26.40
CA LYS A 105 -17.00 -11.28 25.40
C LYS A 105 -17.41 -10.92 24.00
N ILE A 106 -16.41 -10.67 23.14
CA ILE A 106 -16.62 -10.38 21.73
C ILE A 106 -16.49 -11.68 20.95
N TYR A 107 -17.59 -12.08 20.28
CA TYR A 107 -17.61 -13.24 19.40
C TYR A 107 -17.52 -12.79 17.96
N ARG A 108 -16.79 -13.56 17.15
CA ARG A 108 -16.62 -13.29 15.72
C ARG A 108 -17.35 -14.37 14.95
N TYR A 109 -18.32 -13.96 14.15
CA TYR A 109 -19.08 -14.88 13.32
C TYR A 109 -18.75 -14.67 11.85
N LYS A 110 -18.63 -15.78 11.13
CA LYS A 110 -18.44 -15.81 9.71
C LYS A 110 -19.43 -16.79 9.12
N TYR A 111 -20.16 -16.39 8.08
CA TYR A 111 -21.15 -17.24 7.42
C TYR A 111 -21.18 -16.95 5.92
N ASP A 112 -21.67 -17.92 5.14
CA ASP A 112 -21.76 -17.79 3.70
C ASP A 112 -22.74 -16.69 3.32
N GLY A 113 -22.36 -15.87 2.33
CA GLY A 113 -23.18 -14.77 1.86
C GLY A 113 -23.14 -13.52 2.74
N ILE A 114 -22.23 -13.46 3.75
CA ILE A 114 -22.10 -12.28 4.57
C ILE A 114 -21.73 -11.07 3.72
N ARG A 115 -22.46 -9.98 3.88
CA ARG A 115 -22.21 -8.71 3.20
C ARG A 115 -22.40 -7.57 4.18
N ARG A 116 -21.71 -6.47 3.95
CA ARG A 116 -21.84 -5.27 4.76
C ARG A 116 -21.59 -4.04 3.90
N ARG A 117 -22.27 -2.95 4.23
CA ARG A 117 -22.00 -1.66 3.60
C ARG A 117 -20.79 -1.04 4.27
N ARG A 118 -19.79 -0.70 3.47
CA ARG A 118 -18.54 -0.10 3.94
C ARG A 118 -18.24 1.16 3.15
N ASN A 119 -17.61 2.13 3.82
CA ASN A 119 -17.06 3.31 3.17
C ASN A 119 -15.65 2.98 2.70
N LEU A 120 -15.44 3.01 1.41
CA LEU A 120 -14.18 2.66 0.77
C LEU A 120 -13.72 3.77 -0.16
N ARG A 121 -12.41 3.84 -0.37
CA ARG A 121 -11.82 4.76 -1.35
C ARG A 121 -11.80 4.12 -2.73
N GLY A 122 -11.88 4.97 -3.75
CA GLY A 122 -11.67 4.56 -5.12
C GLY A 122 -10.21 4.18 -5.42
N ASN A 123 -9.96 3.78 -6.64
CA ASN A 123 -8.66 3.25 -7.06
C ASN A 123 -7.60 4.32 -7.37
N VAL A 124 -7.95 5.60 -7.36
CA VAL A 124 -7.03 6.70 -7.70
C VAL A 124 -6.42 7.31 -6.46
N ILE A 125 -5.10 7.48 -6.47
CA ILE A 125 -4.36 8.13 -5.39
C ILE A 125 -4.69 9.63 -5.36
N SER A 126 -5.07 10.14 -4.19
CA SER A 126 -5.43 11.53 -3.98
C SER A 126 -4.65 12.13 -2.81
N GLN A 127 -4.89 13.40 -2.53
CA GLN A 127 -4.27 14.08 -1.37
C GLN A 127 -4.67 13.46 -0.04
N ASN A 128 -5.78 12.75 0.01
CA ASN A 128 -6.26 12.08 1.22
C ASN A 128 -5.67 10.69 1.41
N THR A 129 -4.97 10.15 0.43
CA THR A 129 -4.27 8.87 0.55
C THR A 129 -3.08 9.03 1.50
N ARG A 130 -2.92 8.09 2.42
CA ARG A 130 -1.80 8.11 3.36
C ARG A 130 -0.80 7.01 3.07
N GLN A 131 -1.28 5.79 2.87
CA GLN A 131 -0.43 4.64 2.60
C GLN A 131 -0.63 4.15 1.18
N ILE A 132 0.46 3.83 0.51
CA ILE A 132 0.46 3.22 -0.82
C ILE A 132 1.21 1.91 -0.72
N ASN A 133 0.58 0.83 -1.19
CA ASN A 133 1.21 -0.48 -1.25
C ASN A 133 1.79 -0.70 -2.63
N LEU A 134 3.05 -1.08 -2.69
CA LEU A 134 3.79 -1.31 -3.92
C LEU A 134 4.35 -2.73 -3.93
N LYS A 135 4.49 -3.30 -5.12
CA LYS A 135 5.27 -4.53 -5.29
C LYS A 135 6.31 -4.32 -6.37
N VAL A 136 7.40 -5.06 -6.30
CA VAL A 136 8.48 -4.98 -7.28
C VAL A 136 8.08 -5.78 -8.53
N VAL A 137 8.13 -5.12 -9.68
CA VAL A 137 7.95 -5.76 -10.99
C VAL A 137 9.29 -6.10 -11.59
N ASP A 138 10.17 -5.11 -11.70
CA ASP A 138 11.54 -5.28 -12.17
C ASP A 138 12.54 -4.83 -11.11
N TYR A 139 13.59 -5.60 -10.93
CA TYR A 139 14.62 -5.31 -9.93
C TYR A 139 15.73 -4.44 -10.52
N GLY A 140 16.23 -3.51 -9.73
CA GLY A 140 17.39 -2.71 -10.07
C GLY A 140 18.72 -3.41 -9.76
N LYS A 141 19.82 -2.68 -9.96
CA LYS A 141 21.17 -3.24 -9.74
C LYS A 141 21.50 -3.43 -8.26
N ARG A 142 21.02 -2.55 -7.39
CA ARG A 142 21.28 -2.66 -5.95
C ARG A 142 20.22 -3.53 -5.29
N PRO A 143 20.61 -4.55 -4.50
CA PRO A 143 19.64 -5.35 -3.75
C PRO A 143 18.84 -4.50 -2.75
N LEU A 144 17.56 -4.82 -2.56
CA LEU A 144 16.70 -4.12 -1.60
C LEU A 144 17.24 -4.20 -0.17
N GLY A 145 17.75 -5.33 0.24
CA GLY A 145 18.34 -5.49 1.56
C GLY A 145 19.51 -4.54 1.81
N VAL A 146 20.31 -4.25 0.79
CA VAL A 146 21.41 -3.29 0.88
C VAL A 146 20.89 -1.85 0.96
N ILE A 147 19.89 -1.52 0.14
CA ILE A 147 19.29 -0.17 0.12
C ILE A 147 18.69 0.18 1.49
N PHE A 148 18.01 -0.78 2.13
CA PHE A 148 17.37 -0.58 3.42
C PHE A 148 18.24 -0.94 4.62
N GLY A 149 19.52 -1.30 4.39
CA GLY A 149 20.47 -1.58 5.47
C GLY A 149 20.23 -2.87 6.25
N LEU A 150 19.37 -3.77 5.73
CA LEU A 150 19.09 -5.04 6.40
C LEU A 150 20.12 -6.11 6.11
N GLU A 151 20.81 -6.01 5.00
CA GLU A 151 21.92 -6.88 4.63
C GLU A 151 23.17 -6.04 4.62
N LEU A 152 24.13 -6.46 5.42
CA LEU A 152 25.46 -5.95 5.26
C LEU A 152 25.92 -6.43 3.91
N SER A 153 26.35 -5.51 3.19
CA SER A 153 26.82 -5.87 1.90
C SER A 153 27.83 -6.97 2.04
N LEU A 154 27.67 -7.65 1.95
CA LEU A 154 28.34 -8.45 1.95
C LEU A 154 29.06 -9.14 1.84
N ILE A 155 28.92 -8.98 1.69
CA ILE A 155 29.73 -9.24 1.26
C ILE A 155 30.83 -9.36 1.84
N HIS A 156 30.87 -9.27 2.68
CA HIS A 156 31.79 -9.47 3.48
C HIS A 156 32.10 -10.74 3.82
N ILE A 157 32.09 -11.39 3.11
CA ILE A 157 32.44 -12.56 3.56
C ILE A 157 33.74 -12.89 3.19
#